data_d930b51b6020ea48042f39dc9f0c746b
#
_entry.id   d930b51b6020ea48042f39dc9f0c746b
#
_cell.length_a   1.000
_cell.length_b   1.000
_cell.length_c   1.000
_cell.angle_alpha   90.00
_cell.angle_beta   90.00
_cell.angle_gamma   90.00
#
_symmetry.space_group_name_H-M   'P 1'
#
loop_
_entity.id
_entity.type
_entity.pdbx_description
1 polymer ?
#
loop_
_entity_poly.entity_id
_entity_poly.type
_entity_poly.pdbx_seq_one_letter_code
_entity_poly.pdbx_strand_id
1 'polypeptide(L)'
;MSAGEAGELDAVVFDLYGTLLHVGRRTLHREVHALLGASRQAWVRLVREELLRRPFADTGAFSRHLVATLAPGRDEAIAPCRAAVEAEIASIRVEPGARSLLQFLRRRGLRVGVLSNLTSPHAQAFRDLGFAGLVDAAVFSCDEGLVKPDPGIYERLLERLGAAPERAISVGDSLANDVEAPSALGLGTVGVKVAGRDGTVPSAAHLGLWDLSRRPPAPLVAEGGELAAFGDRFRVERLAPVEDDEQGRYNLVFAADLDGPPHRLFLKRFLFPETAHVEEFAYRLQAETGLPACRAGLVDGAEPVLAISEAPGRKYAGELSPRIAWELGRHIAFALLFSNADVRPRNAFLDESEGRCVVTLVDLEHCFFNLAIDTEGLAEPLRPETFDRMAPDELRQRRKKQVLTQRATGRARRSFFGNTSKGSVIDRAFHEGFYDYHRRQKERTDDLCDLLWRRIHEEPPLVIGTHGYRRALATIDVEDIRTRLVREPEELLGWAW
;
A
#
# COMPACT_ATOMS: atom_id res chain seq x y z
N MET A 1 -21.86 0.49 29.41
CA MET A 1 -20.60 -0.06 29.93
C MET A 1 -19.54 0.99 29.68
N SER A 2 -18.92 1.52 30.72
CA SER A 2 -17.93 2.60 30.69
C SER A 2 -16.74 2.24 29.81
N ALA A 3 -16.28 3.16 28.99
CA ALA A 3 -15.00 3.06 28.30
C ALA A 3 -13.87 2.98 29.33
N GLY A 4 -13.52 1.73 29.69
CA GLY A 4 -12.30 1.47 30.45
C GLY A 4 -11.11 1.79 29.57
N GLU A 5 -10.09 2.38 30.15
CA GLU A 5 -8.80 2.68 29.56
C GLU A 5 -8.35 1.52 28.67
N ALA A 6 -8.48 1.68 27.36
CA ALA A 6 -7.95 0.73 26.40
C ALA A 6 -6.41 0.73 26.56
N GLY A 7 -5.89 -0.28 27.25
CA GLY A 7 -4.46 -0.46 27.46
C GLY A 7 -3.72 -0.43 26.12
N GLU A 8 -2.50 0.05 26.16
CA GLU A 8 -1.67 0.13 24.95
C GLU A 8 -1.48 -1.24 24.30
N LEU A 9 -1.75 -1.32 22.97
CA LEU A 9 -1.50 -2.53 22.17
C LEU A 9 0.00 -2.82 22.11
N ASP A 10 0.35 -4.08 22.33
CA ASP A 10 1.72 -4.57 22.25
C ASP A 10 1.97 -5.42 21.02
N ALA A 11 0.95 -6.12 20.53
CA ALA A 11 1.14 -7.10 19.48
C ALA A 11 -0.03 -7.19 18.50
N VAL A 12 0.28 -7.56 17.25
CA VAL A 12 -0.68 -7.94 16.23
C VAL A 12 -0.34 -9.33 15.72
N VAL A 13 -1.30 -10.24 15.79
CA VAL A 13 -1.21 -11.62 15.34
C VAL A 13 -1.96 -11.79 14.05
N PHE A 14 -1.29 -12.24 13.00
CA PHE A 14 -1.89 -12.49 11.70
C PHE A 14 -2.06 -13.98 11.43
N ASP A 15 -3.21 -14.37 10.87
CA ASP A 15 -3.25 -15.58 10.08
C ASP A 15 -2.41 -15.41 8.81
N LEU A 16 -2.04 -16.52 8.16
CA LEU A 16 -1.16 -16.48 7.00
C LEU A 16 -1.92 -16.63 5.68
N TYR A 17 -2.58 -17.78 5.48
CA TYR A 17 -3.20 -18.11 4.19
C TYR A 17 -4.65 -17.67 4.10
N GLY A 18 -4.94 -16.74 3.22
CA GLY A 18 -6.20 -16.00 3.13
C GLY A 18 -6.11 -14.60 3.72
N THR A 19 -4.97 -14.30 4.39
CA THR A 19 -4.72 -13.02 5.07
C THR A 19 -3.46 -12.33 4.53
N LEU A 20 -2.28 -12.93 4.65
CA LEU A 20 -1.00 -12.39 4.18
C LEU A 20 -0.50 -13.05 2.88
N LEU A 21 -0.93 -14.29 2.65
CA LEU A 21 -0.57 -15.07 1.47
C LEU A 21 -1.82 -15.68 0.82
N HIS A 22 -1.76 -15.86 -0.47
CA HIS A 22 -2.78 -16.56 -1.25
C HIS A 22 -2.23 -17.76 -1.98
N VAL A 23 -3.02 -18.85 -2.02
CA VAL A 23 -2.76 -19.99 -2.87
C VAL A 23 -3.49 -19.79 -4.20
N GLY A 24 -2.73 -19.54 -5.26
CA GLY A 24 -3.29 -19.31 -6.59
C GLY A 24 -3.92 -20.56 -7.22
N ARG A 25 -3.33 -21.73 -6.93
CA ARG A 25 -3.80 -23.04 -7.44
C ARG A 25 -3.91 -24.04 -6.30
N ARG A 26 -5.11 -24.36 -5.89
CA ARG A 26 -5.37 -25.31 -4.80
C ARG A 26 -5.36 -26.78 -5.31
N THR A 27 -4.19 -27.27 -5.71
CA THR A 27 -4.01 -28.61 -6.24
C THR A 27 -4.09 -29.68 -5.15
N LEU A 28 -3.52 -29.42 -3.99
CA LEU A 28 -3.47 -30.35 -2.87
C LEU A 28 -4.87 -30.81 -2.44
N HIS A 29 -5.78 -29.88 -2.22
CA HIS A 29 -7.14 -30.21 -1.78
C HIS A 29 -8.09 -30.66 -2.92
N ARG A 30 -7.79 -30.36 -4.17
CA ARG A 30 -8.69 -30.65 -5.30
C ARG A 30 -8.25 -31.82 -6.14
N GLU A 31 -6.96 -31.98 -6.34
CA GLU A 31 -6.40 -32.94 -7.31
C GLU A 31 -5.78 -34.14 -6.59
N VAL A 32 -5.05 -33.97 -5.50
CA VAL A 32 -4.30 -35.07 -4.88
C VAL A 32 -5.21 -36.16 -4.31
N HIS A 33 -6.32 -35.83 -3.65
CA HIS A 33 -7.23 -36.82 -3.14
C HIS A 33 -7.91 -37.62 -4.28
N ALA A 34 -8.23 -36.98 -5.40
CA ALA A 34 -8.77 -37.63 -6.58
C ALA A 34 -7.71 -38.49 -7.27
N LEU A 35 -6.48 -37.99 -7.39
CA LEU A 35 -5.33 -38.74 -7.92
C LEU A 35 -5.09 -40.04 -7.15
N LEU A 36 -5.26 -40.00 -5.83
CA LEU A 36 -5.07 -41.17 -4.95
C LEU A 36 -6.31 -42.08 -4.87
N GLY A 37 -7.44 -41.68 -5.45
CA GLY A 37 -8.71 -42.41 -5.31
C GLY A 37 -9.27 -42.37 -3.89
N ALA A 38 -8.82 -41.44 -3.06
CA ALA A 38 -9.23 -41.33 -1.67
C ALA A 38 -10.59 -40.65 -1.53
N SER A 39 -11.41 -41.10 -0.59
CA SER A 39 -12.64 -40.39 -0.25
C SER A 39 -12.32 -39.02 0.38
N ARG A 40 -13.22 -38.04 0.16
CA ARG A 40 -13.10 -36.71 0.81
C ARG A 40 -13.02 -36.83 2.34
N GLN A 41 -13.71 -37.80 2.91
CA GLN A 41 -13.71 -38.00 4.38
C GLN A 41 -12.35 -38.50 4.87
N ALA A 42 -11.73 -39.47 4.16
CA ALA A 42 -10.38 -39.95 4.47
C ALA A 42 -9.35 -38.81 4.34
N TRP A 43 -9.45 -38.01 3.29
CA TRP A 43 -8.62 -36.84 3.08
C TRP A 43 -8.74 -35.82 4.22
N VAL A 44 -9.96 -35.40 4.57
CA VAL A 44 -10.18 -34.42 5.64
C VAL A 44 -9.66 -34.92 6.99
N ARG A 45 -9.83 -36.23 7.26
CA ARG A 45 -9.29 -36.84 8.47
C ARG A 45 -7.76 -36.76 8.49
N LEU A 46 -7.10 -37.19 7.43
CA LEU A 46 -5.64 -37.16 7.34
C LEU A 46 -5.10 -35.74 7.51
N VAL A 47 -5.70 -34.76 6.85
CA VAL A 47 -5.29 -33.34 7.00
C VAL A 47 -5.38 -32.89 8.44
N ARG A 48 -6.52 -33.11 9.11
CA ARG A 48 -6.76 -32.62 10.48
C ARG A 48 -5.98 -33.34 11.56
N GLU A 49 -5.86 -34.65 11.42
CA GLU A 49 -5.28 -35.49 12.47
C GLU A 49 -3.76 -35.62 12.35
N GLU A 50 -3.21 -35.49 11.12
CA GLU A 50 -1.79 -35.70 10.89
C GLU A 50 -1.08 -34.53 10.21
N LEU A 51 -1.51 -34.14 8.99
CA LEU A 51 -0.72 -33.22 8.17
C LEU A 51 -0.57 -31.82 8.76
N LEU A 52 -1.57 -31.37 9.50
CA LEU A 52 -1.54 -30.08 10.24
C LEU A 52 -0.83 -30.19 11.59
N ARG A 53 -0.44 -31.39 12.05
CA ARG A 53 0.07 -31.61 13.40
C ARG A 53 1.49 -32.15 13.48
N ARG A 54 2.12 -32.39 12.33
CA ARG A 54 3.49 -32.89 12.30
C ARG A 54 4.30 -32.33 11.14
N PRO A 55 5.59 -32.08 11.32
CA PRO A 55 6.46 -31.67 10.23
C PRO A 55 6.85 -32.85 9.36
N PHE A 56 7.20 -32.56 8.11
CA PHE A 56 7.84 -33.45 7.16
C PHE A 56 9.15 -32.82 6.68
N ALA A 57 10.17 -33.63 6.43
CA ALA A 57 11.49 -33.16 6.06
C ALA A 57 11.49 -32.37 4.74
N ASP A 58 10.67 -32.82 3.76
CA ASP A 58 10.54 -32.21 2.44
C ASP A 58 9.22 -32.60 1.78
N THR A 59 8.96 -32.06 0.57
CA THR A 59 7.77 -32.39 -0.23
C THR A 59 7.74 -33.85 -0.67
N GLY A 60 8.89 -34.50 -0.79
CA GLY A 60 8.99 -35.93 -1.10
C GLY A 60 8.54 -36.79 0.07
N ALA A 61 9.02 -36.52 1.29
CA ALA A 61 8.59 -37.20 2.50
C ALA A 61 7.09 -37.01 2.76
N PHE A 62 6.60 -35.78 2.56
CA PHE A 62 5.18 -35.45 2.64
C PHE A 62 4.36 -36.29 1.64
N SER A 63 4.78 -36.37 0.37
CA SER A 63 4.06 -37.07 -0.67
C SER A 63 4.09 -38.59 -0.47
N ARG A 64 5.21 -39.15 -0.04
CA ARG A 64 5.29 -40.58 0.35
C ARG A 64 4.29 -40.93 1.45
N HIS A 65 4.18 -40.05 2.45
CA HIS A 65 3.22 -40.24 3.54
C HIS A 65 1.77 -40.20 3.04
N LEU A 66 1.43 -39.27 2.15
CA LEU A 66 0.11 -39.19 1.52
C LEU A 66 -0.25 -40.50 0.80
N VAL A 67 0.67 -40.99 -0.02
CA VAL A 67 0.44 -42.23 -0.79
C VAL A 67 0.35 -43.45 0.11
N ALA A 68 1.28 -43.59 1.07
CA ALA A 68 1.27 -44.71 2.02
C ALA A 68 -0.03 -44.77 2.84
N THR A 69 -0.61 -43.62 3.17
CA THR A 69 -1.83 -43.55 3.99
C THR A 69 -3.11 -43.69 3.18
N LEU A 70 -3.19 -43.03 2.03
CA LEU A 70 -4.44 -42.94 1.25
C LEU A 70 -4.54 -43.93 0.09
N ALA A 71 -3.41 -44.43 -0.40
CA ALA A 71 -3.32 -45.37 -1.54
C ALA A 71 -2.15 -46.34 -1.37
N PRO A 72 -2.15 -47.16 -0.31
CA PRO A 72 -1.04 -48.07 -0.01
C PRO A 72 -0.76 -49.01 -1.18
N GLY A 73 0.53 -49.17 -1.51
CA GLY A 73 0.98 -50.00 -2.64
C GLY A 73 0.97 -49.32 -4.00
N ARG A 74 0.61 -48.01 -4.07
CA ARG A 74 0.62 -47.25 -5.31
C ARG A 74 1.82 -46.26 -5.39
N ASP A 75 3.03 -46.82 -5.26
CA ASP A 75 4.25 -45.98 -5.20
C ASP A 75 4.46 -45.12 -6.46
N GLU A 76 3.88 -45.53 -7.61
CA GLU A 76 3.85 -44.75 -8.84
C GLU A 76 3.13 -43.40 -8.70
N ALA A 77 2.26 -43.26 -7.69
CA ALA A 77 1.54 -42.02 -7.41
C ALA A 77 2.37 -40.99 -6.63
N ILE A 78 3.54 -41.38 -6.08
CA ILE A 78 4.37 -40.46 -5.24
C ILE A 78 4.85 -39.26 -6.08
N ALA A 79 5.40 -39.49 -7.27
CA ALA A 79 5.92 -38.41 -8.10
C ALA A 79 4.82 -37.46 -8.60
N PRO A 80 3.66 -37.92 -9.12
CA PRO A 80 2.54 -37.03 -9.41
C PRO A 80 2.01 -36.22 -8.20
N CYS A 81 1.90 -36.85 -7.03
CA CYS A 81 1.51 -36.15 -5.80
C CYS A 81 2.51 -35.04 -5.43
N ARG A 82 3.79 -35.36 -5.48
CA ARG A 82 4.84 -34.38 -5.24
C ARG A 82 4.76 -33.20 -6.20
N ALA A 83 4.61 -33.46 -7.49
CA ALA A 83 4.46 -32.43 -8.50
C ALA A 83 3.25 -31.52 -8.24
N ALA A 84 2.12 -32.10 -7.80
CA ALA A 84 0.92 -31.34 -7.45
C ALA A 84 1.14 -30.44 -6.20
N VAL A 85 1.83 -30.94 -5.17
CA VAL A 85 2.20 -30.16 -3.99
C VAL A 85 3.13 -28.99 -4.36
N GLU A 86 4.18 -29.28 -5.14
CA GLU A 86 5.15 -28.28 -5.59
C GLU A 86 4.50 -27.22 -6.48
N ALA A 87 3.56 -27.61 -7.35
CA ALA A 87 2.79 -26.67 -8.17
C ALA A 87 1.88 -25.75 -7.32
N GLU A 88 1.30 -26.29 -6.23
CA GLU A 88 0.54 -25.46 -5.28
C GLU A 88 1.45 -24.44 -4.59
N ILE A 89 2.60 -24.89 -4.05
CA ILE A 89 3.58 -24.02 -3.40
C ILE A 89 4.09 -22.92 -4.36
N ALA A 90 4.42 -23.30 -5.60
CA ALA A 90 4.87 -22.34 -6.63
C ALA A 90 3.78 -21.33 -7.03
N SER A 91 2.51 -21.64 -6.77
CA SER A 91 1.38 -20.75 -7.04
C SER A 91 1.11 -19.73 -5.92
N ILE A 92 1.80 -19.85 -4.78
CA ILE A 92 1.60 -18.94 -3.64
C ILE A 92 2.01 -17.53 -4.03
N ARG A 93 1.16 -16.58 -3.71
CA ARG A 93 1.36 -15.14 -3.94
C ARG A 93 1.25 -14.39 -2.62
N VAL A 94 2.09 -13.37 -2.49
CA VAL A 94 2.03 -12.44 -1.37
C VAL A 94 0.86 -11.49 -1.60
N GLU A 95 0.14 -11.26 -0.51
CA GLU A 95 -0.90 -10.23 -0.49
C GLU A 95 -0.30 -8.87 -0.77
N PRO A 96 -0.84 -8.11 -1.73
CA PRO A 96 -0.43 -6.73 -1.91
C PRO A 96 -0.45 -5.94 -0.61
N GLY A 97 0.63 -5.22 -0.28
CA GLY A 97 0.75 -4.45 0.96
C GLY A 97 1.08 -5.23 2.22
N ALA A 98 1.04 -6.58 2.23
CA ALA A 98 1.28 -7.38 3.42
C ALA A 98 2.65 -7.09 4.06
N ARG A 99 3.72 -7.09 3.26
CA ARG A 99 5.09 -6.83 3.76
C ARG A 99 5.22 -5.46 4.38
N SER A 100 4.71 -4.48 3.69
CA SER A 100 4.75 -3.09 4.12
C SER A 100 3.96 -2.86 5.40
N LEU A 101 2.81 -3.55 5.53
CA LEU A 101 2.01 -3.53 6.75
C LEU A 101 2.80 -4.09 7.94
N LEU A 102 3.43 -5.27 7.79
CA LEU A 102 4.23 -5.87 8.86
C LEU A 102 5.40 -4.97 9.29
N GLN A 103 6.11 -4.39 8.32
CA GLN A 103 7.18 -3.43 8.59
C GLN A 103 6.67 -2.17 9.29
N PHE A 104 5.52 -1.64 8.86
CA PHE A 104 4.89 -0.49 9.48
C PHE A 104 4.56 -0.75 10.96
N LEU A 105 3.89 -1.86 11.26
CA LEU A 105 3.53 -2.21 12.63
C LEU A 105 4.76 -2.33 13.55
N ARG A 106 5.83 -2.97 13.05
CA ARG A 106 7.10 -3.09 13.80
C ARG A 106 7.75 -1.73 14.02
N ARG A 107 7.75 -0.84 13.03
CA ARG A 107 8.25 0.55 13.23
C ARG A 107 7.44 1.33 14.25
N ARG A 108 6.17 0.98 14.45
CA ARG A 108 5.31 1.53 15.50
C ARG A 108 5.56 0.93 16.88
N GLY A 109 6.54 0.06 17.02
CA GLY A 109 6.86 -0.60 18.25
C GLY A 109 5.91 -1.77 18.60
N LEU A 110 5.03 -2.15 17.65
CA LEU A 110 4.18 -3.31 17.82
C LEU A 110 4.94 -4.58 17.46
N ARG A 111 4.79 -5.61 18.29
CA ARG A 111 5.29 -6.94 17.98
C ARG A 111 4.35 -7.63 16.99
N VAL A 112 4.91 -8.23 15.98
CA VAL A 112 4.16 -8.87 14.91
C VAL A 112 4.33 -10.37 14.98
N GLY A 113 3.22 -11.08 15.11
CA GLY A 113 3.16 -12.54 15.11
C GLY A 113 2.42 -13.10 13.91
N VAL A 114 2.76 -14.34 13.54
CA VAL A 114 2.00 -15.12 12.57
C VAL A 114 1.57 -16.43 13.19
N LEU A 115 0.28 -16.76 13.10
CA LEU A 115 -0.34 -17.98 13.62
C LEU A 115 -1.17 -18.66 12.55
N SER A 116 -0.77 -19.82 12.06
CA SER A 116 -1.49 -20.48 10.97
C SER A 116 -1.60 -21.99 11.07
N ASN A 117 -2.78 -22.49 10.69
CA ASN A 117 -3.02 -23.92 10.48
C ASN A 117 -2.54 -24.32 9.09
N LEU A 118 -1.38 -24.97 9.00
CA LEU A 118 -0.78 -25.30 7.72
C LEU A 118 0.08 -26.57 7.77
N THR A 119 0.39 -27.11 6.61
CA THR A 119 1.30 -28.25 6.45
C THR A 119 2.74 -27.77 6.27
N SER A 120 3.72 -28.62 6.56
CA SER A 120 5.14 -28.24 6.48
C SER A 120 5.61 -27.71 5.10
N PRO A 121 5.13 -28.19 3.93
CA PRO A 121 5.46 -27.56 2.66
C PRO A 121 5.02 -26.10 2.58
N HIS A 122 3.86 -25.76 3.16
CA HIS A 122 3.37 -24.37 3.23
C HIS A 122 4.13 -23.51 4.24
N ALA A 123 4.60 -24.11 5.36
CA ALA A 123 5.50 -23.43 6.31
C ALA A 123 6.84 -23.06 5.66
N GLN A 124 7.34 -23.91 4.77
CA GLN A 124 8.57 -23.61 4.04
C GLN A 124 8.40 -22.42 3.09
N ALA A 125 7.24 -22.31 2.41
CA ALA A 125 6.95 -21.16 1.55
C ALA A 125 6.98 -19.81 2.30
N PHE A 126 6.55 -19.76 3.56
CA PHE A 126 6.68 -18.57 4.40
C PHE A 126 8.15 -18.14 4.58
N ARG A 127 9.04 -19.11 4.78
CA ARG A 127 10.49 -18.87 4.93
C ARG A 127 11.10 -18.44 3.59
N ASP A 128 10.81 -19.14 2.52
CA ASP A 128 11.35 -18.89 1.17
C ASP A 128 10.92 -17.52 0.62
N LEU A 129 9.71 -17.09 0.97
CA LEU A 129 9.21 -15.77 0.65
C LEU A 129 9.79 -14.67 1.57
N GLY A 130 10.65 -14.98 2.52
CA GLY A 130 11.33 -14.01 3.40
C GLY A 130 10.45 -13.36 4.46
N PHE A 131 9.30 -13.98 4.81
CA PHE A 131 8.44 -13.44 5.86
C PHE A 131 9.02 -13.59 7.26
N ALA A 132 9.92 -14.56 7.48
CA ALA A 132 10.58 -14.78 8.77
C ALA A 132 11.32 -13.53 9.28
N GLY A 133 11.89 -12.72 8.39
CA GLY A 133 12.53 -11.44 8.76
C GLY A 133 11.58 -10.28 9.03
N LEU A 134 10.29 -10.44 8.73
CA LEU A 134 9.28 -9.40 8.86
C LEU A 134 8.43 -9.51 10.12
N VAL A 135 8.55 -10.62 10.86
CA VAL A 135 7.76 -10.90 12.06
C VAL A 135 8.68 -11.17 13.24
N ASP A 136 8.18 -10.96 14.45
CA ASP A 136 8.91 -11.19 15.70
C ASP A 136 8.75 -12.63 16.20
N ALA A 137 7.63 -13.28 15.85
CA ALA A 137 7.38 -14.70 16.10
C ALA A 137 6.45 -15.31 15.05
N ALA A 138 6.62 -16.61 14.81
CA ALA A 138 5.69 -17.41 14.01
C ALA A 138 5.42 -18.74 14.69
N VAL A 139 4.16 -19.17 14.66
CA VAL A 139 3.69 -20.45 15.20
C VAL A 139 2.85 -21.15 14.13
N PHE A 140 3.29 -22.31 13.72
CA PHE A 140 2.62 -23.13 12.71
C PHE A 140 2.13 -24.44 13.32
N SER A 141 0.91 -24.81 13.00
CA SER A 141 0.29 -26.00 13.57
C SER A 141 1.10 -27.27 13.35
N CYS A 142 1.72 -27.42 12.16
CA CYS A 142 2.55 -28.58 11.83
C CYS A 142 3.84 -28.66 12.65
N ASP A 143 4.36 -27.55 13.16
CA ASP A 143 5.57 -27.52 13.99
C ASP A 143 5.25 -27.75 15.46
N GLU A 144 4.07 -27.32 15.93
CA GLU A 144 3.67 -27.36 17.34
C GLU A 144 2.80 -28.56 17.72
N GLY A 145 2.21 -29.26 16.74
CA GLY A 145 1.23 -30.31 17.01
C GLY A 145 -0.15 -29.81 17.46
N LEU A 146 -0.30 -28.50 17.64
CA LEU A 146 -1.54 -27.82 18.03
C LEU A 146 -2.19 -27.18 16.80
N VAL A 147 -3.52 -27.12 16.77
CA VAL A 147 -4.27 -26.59 15.61
C VAL A 147 -5.32 -25.60 16.09
N LYS A 148 -5.39 -24.41 15.51
CA LYS A 148 -6.52 -23.49 15.76
C LYS A 148 -7.85 -24.24 15.55
N PRO A 149 -8.84 -24.10 16.41
CA PRO A 149 -9.00 -23.12 17.48
C PRO A 149 -8.54 -23.56 18.88
N ASP A 150 -7.63 -24.52 19.03
CA ASP A 150 -7.09 -24.92 20.33
C ASP A 150 -6.45 -23.70 21.04
N PRO A 151 -6.85 -23.34 22.26
CA PRO A 151 -6.29 -22.20 23.00
C PRO A 151 -4.77 -22.22 23.11
N GLY A 152 -4.17 -23.40 23.32
CA GLY A 152 -2.74 -23.55 23.53
C GLY A 152 -1.87 -23.03 22.38
N ILE A 153 -2.40 -23.01 21.13
CA ILE A 153 -1.62 -22.50 20.00
C ILE A 153 -1.51 -20.96 20.02
N TYR A 154 -2.55 -20.26 20.50
CA TYR A 154 -2.54 -18.80 20.65
C TYR A 154 -1.67 -18.41 21.85
N GLU A 155 -1.80 -19.11 22.98
CA GLU A 155 -0.98 -18.90 24.17
C GLU A 155 0.51 -19.04 23.84
N ARG A 156 0.89 -20.06 23.05
CA ARG A 156 2.25 -20.26 22.58
C ARG A 156 2.81 -19.09 21.76
N LEU A 157 1.99 -18.52 20.88
CA LEU A 157 2.42 -17.35 20.13
C LEU A 157 2.52 -16.10 21.02
N LEU A 158 1.53 -15.86 21.87
CA LEU A 158 1.54 -14.73 22.80
C LEU A 158 2.75 -14.79 23.76
N GLU A 159 3.10 -15.98 24.26
CA GLU A 159 4.30 -16.21 25.06
C GLU A 159 5.57 -15.82 24.29
N ARG A 160 5.71 -16.27 23.03
CA ARG A 160 6.86 -15.91 22.17
C ARG A 160 6.92 -14.41 21.85
N LEU A 161 5.78 -13.77 21.75
CA LEU A 161 5.69 -12.33 21.59
C LEU A 161 5.89 -11.58 22.91
N GLY A 162 5.77 -12.25 24.07
CA GLY A 162 5.75 -11.61 25.38
C GLY A 162 4.58 -10.62 25.53
N ALA A 163 3.42 -10.92 24.94
CA ALA A 163 2.24 -10.06 24.93
C ALA A 163 1.11 -10.65 25.76
N ALA A 164 0.41 -9.81 26.51
CA ALA A 164 -0.83 -10.20 27.17
C ALA A 164 -1.99 -10.24 26.15
N PRO A 165 -2.95 -11.18 26.29
CA PRO A 165 -4.08 -11.28 25.36
C PRO A 165 -4.83 -9.97 25.18
N GLU A 166 -5.10 -9.23 26.26
CA GLU A 166 -5.86 -7.96 26.24
C GLU A 166 -5.12 -6.82 25.54
N ARG A 167 -3.82 -7.03 25.28
CA ARG A 167 -2.95 -6.09 24.57
C ARG A 167 -2.52 -6.60 23.21
N ALA A 168 -3.21 -7.60 22.68
CA ALA A 168 -2.96 -8.17 21.36
C ALA A 168 -4.23 -8.18 20.52
N ILE A 169 -4.05 -8.13 19.20
CA ILE A 169 -5.14 -8.23 18.22
C ILE A 169 -4.85 -9.38 17.27
N SER A 170 -5.85 -10.22 17.03
CA SER A 170 -5.85 -11.26 16.01
C SER A 170 -6.51 -10.76 14.73
N VAL A 171 -5.87 -11.03 13.60
CA VAL A 171 -6.29 -10.62 12.26
C VAL A 171 -6.32 -11.83 11.33
N GLY A 172 -7.47 -12.18 10.77
CA GLY A 172 -7.57 -13.31 9.85
C GLY A 172 -8.93 -13.47 9.18
N ASP A 173 -9.04 -14.46 8.28
CA ASP A 173 -10.21 -14.67 7.42
C ASP A 173 -11.19 -15.74 7.95
N SER A 174 -10.80 -16.48 8.97
CA SER A 174 -11.60 -17.56 9.56
C SER A 174 -12.35 -17.09 10.80
N LEU A 175 -13.69 -17.05 10.74
CA LEU A 175 -14.53 -16.64 11.86
C LEU A 175 -14.18 -17.45 13.14
N ALA A 176 -14.12 -18.77 13.06
CA ALA A 176 -13.87 -19.63 14.21
C ALA A 176 -12.43 -19.51 14.73
N ASN A 177 -11.42 -19.44 13.82
CA ASN A 177 -10.02 -19.51 14.20
C ASN A 177 -9.39 -18.16 14.48
N ASP A 178 -9.87 -17.08 13.87
CA ASP A 178 -9.18 -15.79 13.91
C ASP A 178 -10.00 -14.70 14.61
N VAL A 179 -11.31 -14.98 14.86
CA VAL A 179 -12.22 -14.07 15.55
C VAL A 179 -12.76 -14.67 16.85
N GLU A 180 -13.50 -15.78 16.78
CA GLU A 180 -14.20 -16.34 17.95
C GLU A 180 -13.23 -16.90 19.01
N ALA A 181 -12.28 -17.76 18.59
CA ALA A 181 -11.35 -18.36 19.52
C ALA A 181 -10.40 -17.34 20.20
N PRO A 182 -9.72 -16.43 19.46
CA PRO A 182 -8.90 -15.42 20.11
C PRO A 182 -9.71 -14.43 20.95
N SER A 183 -10.95 -14.07 20.54
CA SER A 183 -11.83 -13.23 21.36
C SER A 183 -12.18 -13.89 22.71
N ALA A 184 -12.40 -15.21 22.71
CA ALA A 184 -12.64 -15.96 23.96
C ALA A 184 -11.43 -15.97 24.89
N LEU A 185 -10.22 -15.75 24.37
CA LEU A 185 -8.98 -15.62 25.15
C LEU A 185 -8.67 -14.16 25.56
N GLY A 186 -9.52 -13.21 25.21
CA GLY A 186 -9.35 -11.81 25.56
C GLY A 186 -8.60 -10.96 24.52
N LEU A 187 -8.23 -11.51 23.35
CA LEU A 187 -7.64 -10.72 22.28
C LEU A 187 -8.70 -9.83 21.62
N GLY A 188 -8.29 -8.65 21.17
CA GLY A 188 -9.02 -7.93 20.13
C GLY A 188 -9.03 -8.72 18.81
N THR A 189 -10.04 -8.55 17.97
CA THR A 189 -10.13 -9.33 16.73
C THR A 189 -10.54 -8.47 15.54
N VAL A 190 -9.95 -8.75 14.39
CA VAL A 190 -10.30 -8.13 13.10
C VAL A 190 -10.51 -9.23 12.06
N GLY A 191 -11.76 -9.43 11.67
CA GLY A 191 -12.12 -10.35 10.59
C GLY A 191 -11.83 -9.73 9.22
N VAL A 192 -11.04 -10.41 8.41
CA VAL A 192 -10.76 -10.05 7.02
C VAL A 192 -11.77 -10.74 6.13
N LYS A 193 -12.58 -9.97 5.40
CA LYS A 193 -13.39 -10.56 4.30
C LYS A 193 -12.53 -10.57 3.05
N VAL A 194 -12.24 -11.75 2.56
CA VAL A 194 -11.73 -11.91 1.20
C VAL A 194 -12.80 -11.36 0.26
N ALA A 195 -12.55 -10.19 -0.31
CA ALA A 195 -13.47 -9.58 -1.25
C ALA A 195 -13.45 -10.40 -2.54
N GLY A 196 -14.57 -11.05 -2.82
CA GLY A 196 -14.93 -11.60 -4.12
C GLY A 196 -13.99 -12.61 -4.74
N ARG A 197 -14.50 -13.28 -5.77
CA ARG A 197 -13.77 -14.29 -6.56
C ARG A 197 -12.58 -13.76 -7.37
N ASP A 198 -12.33 -12.46 -7.34
CA ASP A 198 -11.34 -11.78 -8.19
C ASP A 198 -9.97 -11.58 -7.51
N GLY A 199 -9.76 -12.15 -6.33
CA GLY A 199 -8.43 -12.18 -5.68
C GLY A 199 -7.86 -10.83 -5.26
N THR A 200 -8.66 -9.78 -5.23
CA THR A 200 -8.26 -8.50 -4.65
C THR A 200 -8.48 -8.54 -3.14
N VAL A 201 -7.40 -8.67 -2.43
CA VAL A 201 -7.41 -8.63 -0.98
C VAL A 201 -7.60 -7.19 -0.51
N PRO A 202 -8.36 -7.01 0.56
CA PRO A 202 -8.48 -5.71 1.19
C PRO A 202 -7.09 -5.19 1.57
N SER A 203 -6.81 -3.96 1.20
CA SER A 203 -5.63 -3.24 1.67
C SER A 203 -5.62 -3.17 3.21
N ALA A 204 -4.50 -2.82 3.81
CA ALA A 204 -4.38 -2.60 5.27
C ALA A 204 -5.54 -1.76 5.84
N ALA A 205 -6.10 -0.86 5.04
CA ALA A 205 -7.27 -0.07 5.38
C ALA A 205 -8.56 -0.88 5.53
N HIS A 206 -8.73 -1.92 4.74
CA HIS A 206 -9.89 -2.82 4.87
C HIS A 206 -9.77 -3.74 6.09
N LEU A 207 -8.56 -3.90 6.62
CA LEU A 207 -8.32 -4.70 7.82
C LEU A 207 -8.73 -4.00 9.12
N GLY A 208 -9.19 -2.74 9.06
CA GLY A 208 -9.41 -1.95 10.27
C GLY A 208 -8.13 -1.64 11.06
N LEU A 209 -6.97 -2.09 10.56
CA LEU A 209 -5.66 -1.85 11.17
C LEU A 209 -5.29 -0.37 11.16
N TRP A 210 -5.98 0.41 10.35
CA TRP A 210 -5.95 1.87 10.40
C TRP A 210 -6.32 2.41 11.79
N ASP A 211 -7.28 1.80 12.47
CA ASP A 211 -7.64 2.19 13.83
C ASP A 211 -6.54 1.87 14.84
N LEU A 212 -5.76 0.82 14.59
CA LEU A 212 -4.57 0.50 15.39
C LEU A 212 -3.43 1.49 15.16
N SER A 213 -3.34 2.06 13.96
CA SER A 213 -2.36 3.10 13.64
C SER A 213 -2.79 4.48 14.12
N ARG A 214 -4.07 4.69 14.49
CA ARG A 214 -4.63 5.95 15.02
C ARG A 214 -4.14 6.30 16.40
N ARG A 215 -3.38 5.45 17.07
CA ARG A 215 -2.60 5.95 18.19
C ARG A 215 -1.75 7.08 17.68
N PRO A 216 -1.93 8.30 18.23
CA PRO A 216 -1.03 9.37 17.87
C PRO A 216 0.36 8.82 18.15
N PRO A 217 1.26 8.78 17.15
CA PRO A 217 2.68 8.65 17.47
C PRO A 217 2.96 9.67 18.53
N ALA A 218 3.92 9.40 19.40
CA ALA A 218 4.43 10.41 20.30
C ALA A 218 4.47 11.72 19.50
N PRO A 219 3.79 12.77 19.95
CA PRO A 219 3.47 13.92 19.11
C PRO A 219 4.72 14.40 18.41
N LEU A 220 4.67 14.52 17.09
CA LEU A 220 5.76 15.04 16.27
C LEU A 220 6.24 16.38 16.81
N VAL A 221 5.31 17.11 17.38
CA VAL A 221 5.51 18.36 18.14
C VAL A 221 4.47 18.36 19.26
N ALA A 222 4.87 18.69 20.46
CA ALA A 222 3.92 18.92 21.55
C ALA A 222 3.15 20.22 21.30
N GLU A 223 1.91 20.30 21.73
CA GLU A 223 1.19 21.58 21.84
C GLU A 223 2.03 22.55 22.67
N GLY A 224 2.21 23.77 22.20
CA GLY A 224 3.13 24.77 22.77
C GLY A 224 4.59 24.61 22.30
N GLY A 225 4.92 23.56 21.54
CA GLY A 225 6.26 23.33 20.98
C GLY A 225 6.51 24.11 19.68
N GLU A 226 7.76 24.04 19.20
CA GLU A 226 8.16 24.62 17.92
C GLU A 226 8.19 23.55 16.80
N LEU A 227 7.64 23.90 15.65
CA LEU A 227 7.70 23.15 14.42
C LEU A 227 8.62 23.88 13.43
N ALA A 228 9.68 23.21 12.99
CA ALA A 228 10.52 23.71 11.90
C ALA A 228 9.98 23.18 10.56
N ALA A 229 9.53 24.08 9.70
CA ALA A 229 9.08 23.75 8.35
C ALA A 229 9.37 24.91 7.39
N PHE A 230 9.68 24.61 6.13
CA PHE A 230 9.93 25.61 5.07
C PHE A 230 11.09 26.57 5.34
N GLY A 231 12.03 26.21 6.22
CA GLY A 231 13.11 27.09 6.67
C GLY A 231 12.72 28.08 7.78
N ASP A 232 11.46 28.04 8.22
CA ASP A 232 10.91 28.87 9.30
C ASP A 232 10.59 28.03 10.54
N ARG A 233 10.38 28.70 11.69
CA ARG A 233 9.91 28.08 12.93
C ARG A 233 8.55 28.60 13.28
N PHE A 234 7.65 27.69 13.63
CA PHE A 234 6.26 27.97 13.97
C PHE A 234 5.96 27.45 15.37
N ARG A 235 5.29 28.23 16.19
CA ARG A 235 4.76 27.75 17.46
C ARG A 235 3.42 27.04 17.20
N VAL A 236 3.32 25.81 17.65
CA VAL A 236 2.10 25.00 17.51
C VAL A 236 1.19 25.26 18.70
N GLU A 237 0.03 25.85 18.47
CA GLU A 237 -0.98 26.08 19.50
C GLU A 237 -1.79 24.79 19.74
N ARG A 238 -2.14 24.10 18.68
CA ARG A 238 -2.96 22.89 18.74
C ARG A 238 -2.50 21.89 17.66
N LEU A 239 -2.46 20.62 18.03
CA LEU A 239 -2.22 19.52 17.11
C LEU A 239 -3.36 18.50 17.24
N ALA A 240 -4.11 18.30 16.16
CA ALA A 240 -5.21 17.35 16.14
C ALA A 240 -5.16 16.45 14.90
N PRO A 241 -5.51 15.16 15.03
CA PRO A 241 -5.71 14.33 13.84
C PRO A 241 -6.86 14.91 13.01
N VAL A 242 -6.67 14.90 11.70
CA VAL A 242 -7.75 15.27 10.78
C VAL A 242 -8.73 14.12 10.73
N GLU A 243 -9.91 14.31 11.30
CA GLU A 243 -11.02 13.35 11.22
C GLU A 243 -11.78 13.60 9.94
N ASP A 244 -11.47 12.86 8.88
CA ASP A 244 -12.24 12.86 7.65
C ASP A 244 -12.52 11.41 7.27
N ASP A 245 -13.77 11.06 6.98
CA ASP A 245 -14.18 9.74 6.47
C ASP A 245 -13.47 9.38 5.15
N GLU A 246 -12.88 10.37 4.51
CA GLU A 246 -12.11 10.25 3.28
C GLU A 246 -10.60 10.30 3.48
N GLN A 247 -10.08 10.31 4.71
CA GLN A 247 -8.63 10.27 4.94
C GLN A 247 -8.01 9.14 4.13
N GLY A 248 -6.94 9.48 3.42
CA GLY A 248 -6.19 8.55 2.60
C GLY A 248 -5.85 7.30 3.42
N ARG A 249 -6.22 6.16 2.90
CA ARG A 249 -6.25 4.87 3.59
C ARG A 249 -4.91 4.41 4.15
N TYR A 250 -3.83 5.14 3.91
CA TYR A 250 -2.45 4.75 4.20
C TYR A 250 -1.64 5.75 5.02
N ASN A 251 -2.13 6.97 5.20
CA ASN A 251 -1.34 8.04 5.83
C ASN A 251 -2.09 8.70 6.99
N LEU A 252 -1.34 9.15 7.98
CA LEU A 252 -1.88 9.92 9.10
C LEU A 252 -1.68 11.39 8.81
N VAL A 253 -2.76 12.16 8.86
CA VAL A 253 -2.72 13.61 8.68
C VAL A 253 -3.15 14.29 9.97
N PHE A 254 -2.35 15.26 10.42
CA PHE A 254 -2.64 16.10 11.57
C PHE A 254 -2.77 17.54 11.10
N ALA A 255 -3.76 18.25 11.64
CA ALA A 255 -3.82 19.71 11.52
C ALA A 255 -3.04 20.32 12.68
N ALA A 256 -2.06 21.16 12.37
CA ALA A 256 -1.31 21.97 13.31
C ALA A 256 -1.79 23.42 13.18
N ASP A 257 -2.53 23.92 14.18
CA ASP A 257 -2.87 25.34 14.28
C ASP A 257 -1.67 26.09 14.87
N LEU A 258 -1.31 27.23 14.27
CA LEU A 258 -0.07 27.95 14.54
C LEU A 258 -0.35 29.36 15.09
N ASP A 259 0.53 29.82 15.95
CA ASP A 259 0.58 31.22 16.43
C ASP A 259 1.16 32.11 15.30
N GLY A 260 0.30 32.54 14.39
CA GLY A 260 0.65 33.42 13.27
C GLY A 260 0.63 32.69 11.89
N PRO A 261 0.84 33.48 10.80
CA PRO A 261 0.79 32.94 9.45
C PRO A 261 1.82 31.83 9.21
N PRO A 262 1.43 30.75 8.54
CA PRO A 262 0.20 30.53 7.76
C PRO A 262 -1.04 30.11 8.56
N HIS A 263 -1.09 30.24 9.86
CA HIS A 263 -2.15 29.87 10.81
C HIS A 263 -2.44 28.37 10.91
N ARG A 264 -2.26 27.61 9.85
CA ARG A 264 -2.45 26.15 9.83
C ARG A 264 -1.52 25.48 8.85
N LEU A 265 -0.97 24.34 9.29
CA LEU A 265 -0.25 23.37 8.46
C LEU A 265 -0.89 21.99 8.62
N PHE A 266 -0.81 21.19 7.57
CA PHE A 266 -1.11 19.76 7.62
C PHE A 266 0.20 18.99 7.70
N LEU A 267 0.33 18.16 8.73
CA LEU A 267 1.47 17.27 8.93
C LEU A 267 1.09 15.88 8.48
N LYS A 268 1.63 15.43 7.37
CA LYS A 268 1.34 14.11 6.79
C LYS A 268 2.46 13.14 7.14
N ARG A 269 2.11 12.09 7.85
CA ARG A 269 2.98 10.98 8.16
C ARG A 269 2.59 9.79 7.30
N PHE A 270 3.55 9.21 6.61
CA PHE A 270 3.31 8.19 5.61
C PHE A 270 3.46 6.79 6.18
N LEU A 271 2.61 5.87 5.70
CA LEU A 271 2.79 4.43 5.92
C LEU A 271 4.16 3.98 5.39
N PHE A 272 4.56 4.53 4.24
CA PHE A 272 5.87 4.36 3.64
C PHE A 272 6.62 5.68 3.73
N PRO A 273 7.56 5.83 4.69
CA PRO A 273 8.23 7.11 4.93
C PRO A 273 8.88 7.73 3.69
N GLU A 274 9.35 6.87 2.77
CA GLU A 274 9.95 7.28 1.50
C GLU A 274 9.01 8.11 0.63
N THR A 275 7.70 7.90 0.77
CA THR A 275 6.66 8.61 0.03
C THR A 275 6.64 10.10 0.34
N ALA A 276 7.07 10.51 1.54
CA ALA A 276 7.17 11.92 1.92
C ALA A 276 8.05 12.72 0.95
N HIS A 277 9.15 12.12 0.49
CA HIS A 277 10.06 12.75 -0.47
C HIS A 277 9.49 12.84 -1.87
N VAL A 278 8.74 11.80 -2.27
CA VAL A 278 8.06 11.78 -3.57
C VAL A 278 7.00 12.86 -3.62
N GLU A 279 6.19 12.96 -2.58
CA GLU A 279 5.12 13.95 -2.53
C GLU A 279 5.66 15.38 -2.37
N GLU A 280 6.68 15.59 -1.53
CA GLU A 280 7.37 16.89 -1.43
C GLU A 280 7.88 17.37 -2.79
N PHE A 281 8.56 16.46 -3.51
CA PHE A 281 9.08 16.79 -4.82
C PHE A 281 7.96 17.03 -5.85
N ALA A 282 6.87 16.27 -5.78
CA ALA A 282 5.72 16.47 -6.66
C ALA A 282 5.06 17.85 -6.44
N TYR A 283 4.92 18.34 -5.20
CA TYR A 283 4.44 19.69 -4.94
C TYR A 283 5.40 20.76 -5.49
N ARG A 284 6.70 20.57 -5.29
CA ARG A 284 7.71 21.48 -5.85
C ARG A 284 7.65 21.51 -7.37
N LEU A 285 7.58 20.34 -8.02
CA LEU A 285 7.48 20.24 -9.46
C LEU A 285 6.18 20.85 -10.00
N GLN A 286 5.06 20.68 -9.28
CA GLN A 286 3.79 21.32 -9.62
C GLN A 286 3.93 22.85 -9.65
N ALA A 287 4.57 23.44 -8.62
CA ALA A 287 4.85 24.87 -8.59
C ALA A 287 5.83 25.32 -9.71
N GLU A 288 6.93 24.60 -9.92
CA GLU A 288 7.93 24.88 -10.94
C GLU A 288 7.37 24.83 -12.36
N THR A 289 6.36 24.01 -12.59
CA THR A 289 5.68 23.88 -13.87
C THR A 289 4.52 24.88 -14.05
N GLY A 290 4.34 25.81 -13.10
CA GLY A 290 3.37 26.89 -13.15
C GLY A 290 1.93 26.49 -12.84
N LEU A 291 1.74 25.39 -12.08
CA LEU A 291 0.45 25.04 -11.51
C LEU A 291 0.32 25.60 -10.09
N PRO A 292 -0.89 25.92 -9.65
CA PRO A 292 -1.17 26.20 -8.24
C PRO A 292 -0.77 24.99 -7.39
N ALA A 293 0.02 25.23 -6.36
CA ALA A 293 0.51 24.19 -5.47
C ALA A 293 0.51 24.68 -4.02
N CYS A 294 0.23 23.76 -3.09
CA CYS A 294 0.51 24.00 -1.69
C CYS A 294 2.03 24.09 -1.47
N ARG A 295 2.45 24.92 -0.53
CA ARG A 295 3.83 24.89 -0.05
C ARG A 295 4.02 23.59 0.74
N ALA A 296 5.04 22.83 0.40
CA ALA A 296 5.34 21.56 1.04
C ALA A 296 6.82 21.50 1.43
N GLY A 297 7.14 20.84 2.53
CA GLY A 297 8.52 20.65 2.98
C GLY A 297 8.60 19.60 4.06
N LEU A 298 9.73 18.91 4.11
CA LEU A 298 9.98 17.89 5.13
C LEU A 298 10.24 18.56 6.49
N VAL A 299 9.71 17.97 7.53
CA VAL A 299 9.98 18.31 8.93
C VAL A 299 11.13 17.46 9.42
N ASP A 300 12.10 18.09 10.06
CA ASP A 300 13.24 17.38 10.64
C ASP A 300 12.78 16.45 11.77
N GLY A 301 13.22 15.19 11.71
CA GLY A 301 12.86 14.19 12.71
C GLY A 301 13.41 12.80 12.38
N ALA A 302 13.15 11.85 13.28
CA ALA A 302 13.58 10.46 13.10
C ALA A 302 12.87 9.75 11.92
N GLU A 303 11.66 10.21 11.56
CA GLU A 303 10.93 9.78 10.37
C GLU A 303 10.53 11.00 9.54
N PRO A 304 10.56 10.93 8.21
CA PRO A 304 10.13 12.04 7.37
C PRO A 304 8.63 12.28 7.51
N VAL A 305 8.29 13.50 7.87
CA VAL A 305 6.94 14.03 7.92
C VAL A 305 6.86 15.17 6.95
N LEU A 306 5.82 15.22 6.16
CA LEU A 306 5.59 16.29 5.22
C LEU A 306 4.69 17.36 5.85
N ALA A 307 5.22 18.57 5.99
CA ALA A 307 4.41 19.73 6.29
C ALA A 307 3.85 20.31 4.98
N ILE A 308 2.55 20.56 4.93
CA ILE A 308 1.83 21.06 3.76
C ILE A 308 1.01 22.27 4.19
N SER A 309 1.12 23.39 3.48
CA SER A 309 0.24 24.54 3.70
C SER A 309 -1.21 24.21 3.33
N GLU A 310 -2.15 24.92 3.94
CA GLU A 310 -3.55 24.82 3.55
C GLU A 310 -3.72 25.17 2.06
N ALA A 311 -4.54 24.39 1.35
CA ALA A 311 -4.90 24.70 -0.03
C ALA A 311 -5.87 25.90 -0.03
N PRO A 312 -5.67 26.88 -0.93
CA PRO A 312 -6.56 28.04 -1.01
C PRO A 312 -7.97 27.64 -1.47
N GLY A 313 -8.96 28.35 -0.94
CA GLY A 313 -10.35 28.20 -1.31
C GLY A 313 -11.08 27.08 -0.57
N ARG A 314 -12.02 26.42 -1.24
CA ARG A 314 -12.87 25.37 -0.68
C ARG A 314 -12.68 24.03 -1.41
N LYS A 315 -13.04 22.95 -0.75
CA LYS A 315 -13.06 21.62 -1.37
C LYS A 315 -13.96 21.63 -2.61
N TYR A 316 -13.48 21.06 -3.70
CA TYR A 316 -14.23 20.97 -4.95
C TYR A 316 -15.46 20.06 -4.79
N ALA A 317 -16.63 20.54 -5.18
CA ALA A 317 -17.90 19.86 -4.98
C ALA A 317 -18.56 19.35 -6.29
N GLY A 318 -17.81 19.36 -7.40
CA GLY A 318 -18.27 18.79 -8.68
C GLY A 318 -18.83 19.80 -9.67
N GLU A 319 -18.76 21.12 -9.37
CA GLU A 319 -19.16 22.18 -10.29
C GLU A 319 -18.23 22.26 -11.51
N LEU A 320 -18.80 22.54 -12.67
CA LEU A 320 -18.06 22.72 -13.91
C LEU A 320 -18.42 24.05 -14.58
N SER A 321 -17.39 24.82 -14.88
CA SER A 321 -17.42 25.97 -15.78
C SER A 321 -16.30 25.86 -16.81
N PRO A 322 -16.30 26.63 -17.89
CA PRO A 322 -15.17 26.63 -18.84
C PRO A 322 -13.84 26.94 -18.17
N ARG A 323 -13.82 27.85 -17.17
CA ARG A 323 -12.60 28.20 -16.43
C ARG A 323 -12.10 27.03 -15.57
N ILE A 324 -13.00 26.38 -14.83
CA ILE A 324 -12.66 25.20 -14.04
C ILE A 324 -12.17 24.07 -14.95
N ALA A 325 -12.84 23.84 -16.09
CA ALA A 325 -12.45 22.82 -17.06
C ALA A 325 -11.05 23.08 -17.62
N TRP A 326 -10.72 24.34 -17.89
CA TRP A 326 -9.40 24.74 -18.37
C TRP A 326 -8.31 24.46 -17.33
N GLU A 327 -8.53 24.83 -16.05
CA GLU A 327 -7.60 24.52 -14.94
C GLU A 327 -7.44 23.00 -14.74
N LEU A 328 -8.53 22.24 -14.76
CA LEU A 328 -8.48 20.78 -14.67
C LEU A 328 -7.72 20.14 -15.84
N GLY A 329 -7.82 20.73 -17.04
CA GLY A 329 -7.05 20.31 -18.21
C GLY A 329 -5.54 20.39 -17.96
N ARG A 330 -5.07 21.47 -17.36
CA ARG A 330 -3.66 21.67 -16.98
C ARG A 330 -3.19 20.62 -15.98
N HIS A 331 -3.98 20.37 -14.93
CA HIS A 331 -3.66 19.37 -13.91
C HIS A 331 -3.65 17.95 -14.46
N ILE A 332 -4.56 17.62 -15.39
CA ILE A 332 -4.57 16.32 -16.04
C ILE A 332 -3.38 16.15 -17.00
N ALA A 333 -2.92 17.23 -17.65
CA ALA A 333 -1.68 17.21 -18.40
C ALA A 333 -0.45 16.96 -17.51
N PHE A 334 -0.37 17.62 -16.34
CA PHE A 334 0.65 17.34 -15.34
C PHE A 334 0.62 15.87 -14.91
N ALA A 335 -0.55 15.35 -14.58
CA ALA A 335 -0.71 13.96 -14.14
C ALA A 335 -0.25 12.97 -15.22
N LEU A 336 -0.52 13.25 -16.48
CA LEU A 336 -0.10 12.40 -17.60
C LEU A 336 1.42 12.48 -17.84
N LEU A 337 2.00 13.67 -17.75
CA LEU A 337 3.44 13.88 -17.93
C LEU A 337 4.25 13.23 -16.81
N PHE A 338 3.83 13.41 -15.57
CA PHE A 338 4.57 13.00 -14.38
C PHE A 338 3.96 11.79 -13.64
N SER A 339 3.09 11.06 -14.33
CA SER A 339 2.52 9.78 -13.86
C SER A 339 1.82 9.85 -12.51
N ASN A 340 1.06 10.92 -12.24
CA ASN A 340 0.19 10.94 -11.06
C ASN A 340 -1.04 10.05 -11.29
N ALA A 341 -1.11 8.95 -10.56
CA ALA A 341 -2.17 7.95 -10.72
C ALA A 341 -3.45 8.25 -9.92
N ASP A 342 -3.44 9.23 -9.00
CA ASP A 342 -4.58 9.49 -8.09
C ASP A 342 -5.15 10.91 -8.19
N VAL A 343 -5.45 11.35 -9.40
CA VAL A 343 -6.16 12.62 -9.63
C VAL A 343 -7.66 12.41 -9.47
N ARG A 344 -8.22 12.95 -8.39
CA ARG A 344 -9.64 12.76 -8.02
C ARG A 344 -10.28 14.07 -7.55
N PRO A 345 -11.61 14.24 -7.70
CA PRO A 345 -12.32 15.42 -7.22
C PRO A 345 -12.11 15.72 -5.73
N ARG A 346 -12.03 14.69 -4.88
CA ARG A 346 -11.80 14.85 -3.45
C ARG A 346 -10.45 15.49 -3.10
N ASN A 347 -9.47 15.38 -4.00
CA ASN A 347 -8.12 15.94 -3.84
C ASN A 347 -8.00 17.33 -4.50
N ALA A 348 -9.11 17.92 -4.93
CA ALA A 348 -9.16 19.22 -5.58
C ALA A 348 -9.76 20.29 -4.67
N PHE A 349 -9.14 21.47 -4.68
CA PHE A 349 -9.63 22.68 -4.03
C PHE A 349 -9.86 23.76 -5.07
N LEU A 350 -10.91 24.55 -4.91
CA LEU A 350 -11.33 25.60 -5.83
C LEU A 350 -11.32 26.95 -5.12
N ASP A 351 -10.53 27.87 -5.63
CA ASP A 351 -10.52 29.28 -5.22
C ASP A 351 -11.08 30.16 -6.32
N GLU A 352 -12.21 30.79 -6.06
CA GLU A 352 -12.89 31.73 -6.96
C GLU A 352 -12.86 33.16 -6.42
N SER A 353 -11.90 33.48 -5.52
CA SER A 353 -11.74 34.81 -4.98
C SER A 353 -11.22 35.82 -6.02
N GLU A 354 -11.56 37.08 -5.85
CA GLU A 354 -11.06 38.20 -6.65
C GLU A 354 -11.24 38.04 -8.18
N GLY A 355 -12.25 37.30 -8.62
CA GLY A 355 -12.51 37.05 -10.04
C GLY A 355 -11.55 36.07 -10.72
N ARG A 356 -10.67 35.45 -9.95
CA ARG A 356 -9.82 34.34 -10.38
C ARG A 356 -10.59 33.03 -10.26
N CYS A 357 -10.15 32.05 -11.04
CA CYS A 357 -10.59 30.67 -10.88
C CYS A 357 -9.32 29.82 -10.86
N VAL A 358 -9.02 29.27 -9.71
CA VAL A 358 -7.80 28.51 -9.45
C VAL A 358 -8.18 27.15 -8.89
N VAL A 359 -7.70 26.09 -9.52
CA VAL A 359 -7.81 24.72 -8.99
C VAL A 359 -6.45 24.32 -8.41
N THR A 360 -6.42 23.85 -7.17
CA THR A 360 -5.24 23.28 -6.54
C THR A 360 -5.46 21.83 -6.28
N LEU A 361 -4.56 20.95 -6.74
CA LEU A 361 -4.58 19.53 -6.40
C LEU A 361 -3.64 19.26 -5.23
N VAL A 362 -4.11 18.45 -4.30
CA VAL A 362 -3.36 17.93 -3.17
C VAL A 362 -3.24 16.41 -3.26
N ASP A 363 -2.50 15.79 -2.33
CA ASP A 363 -2.31 14.34 -2.26
C ASP A 363 -1.58 13.79 -3.51
N LEU A 364 -0.34 14.25 -3.68
CA LEU A 364 0.50 13.95 -4.84
C LEU A 364 1.40 12.72 -4.66
N GLU A 365 1.16 11.91 -3.63
CA GLU A 365 1.99 10.75 -3.28
C GLU A 365 2.09 9.68 -4.39
N HIS A 366 1.15 9.68 -5.32
CA HIS A 366 1.12 8.76 -6.46
C HIS A 366 1.84 9.28 -7.71
N CYS A 367 2.52 10.43 -7.63
CA CYS A 367 3.36 10.92 -8.72
C CYS A 367 4.51 9.95 -9.04
N PHE A 368 4.96 9.97 -10.28
CA PHE A 368 6.05 9.16 -10.81
C PHE A 368 5.81 7.64 -10.71
N PHE A 369 4.56 7.19 -10.55
CA PHE A 369 4.27 5.84 -10.13
C PHE A 369 5.10 5.45 -8.92
N ASN A 370 4.85 6.08 -7.81
CA ASN A 370 5.52 5.75 -6.57
C ASN A 370 5.33 4.26 -6.26
N LEU A 371 6.37 3.47 -6.51
CA LEU A 371 6.35 2.01 -6.35
C LEU A 371 6.35 1.59 -4.87
N ALA A 372 6.56 2.53 -3.94
CA ALA A 372 6.41 2.26 -2.52
C ALA A 372 4.94 2.12 -2.12
N ILE A 373 4.02 2.68 -2.93
CA ILE A 373 2.58 2.56 -2.73
C ILE A 373 2.07 1.43 -3.60
N ASP A 374 1.38 0.51 -2.95
CA ASP A 374 0.69 -0.59 -3.62
C ASP A 374 -0.50 -0.05 -4.42
N THR A 375 -0.27 0.27 -5.68
CA THR A 375 -1.35 0.67 -6.59
C THR A 375 -2.06 -0.57 -7.09
N GLU A 376 -3.38 -0.58 -7.04
CA GLU A 376 -4.23 -1.63 -7.61
C GLU A 376 -3.73 -2.07 -9.00
N GLY A 377 -3.29 -3.32 -9.11
CA GLY A 377 -2.86 -3.92 -10.37
C GLY A 377 -1.35 -3.94 -10.64
N LEU A 378 -0.51 -3.48 -9.73
CA LEU A 378 0.90 -3.87 -9.74
C LEU A 378 1.01 -5.25 -9.09
N ALA A 379 1.33 -6.25 -9.88
CA ALA A 379 1.66 -7.56 -9.37
C ALA A 379 2.92 -7.44 -8.50
N GLU A 380 2.79 -7.76 -7.23
CA GLU A 380 3.79 -7.77 -6.15
C GLU A 380 4.38 -6.40 -5.78
N PRO A 381 4.29 -6.00 -4.52
CA PRO A 381 5.16 -4.95 -4.01
C PRO A 381 6.62 -5.39 -4.23
N LEU A 382 7.37 -4.54 -4.91
CA LEU A 382 8.78 -4.82 -5.17
C LEU A 382 9.50 -4.96 -3.83
N ARG A 383 10.09 -6.12 -3.58
CA ARG A 383 10.91 -6.34 -2.39
C ARG A 383 12.05 -5.34 -2.38
N PRO A 384 12.49 -4.84 -1.23
CA PRO A 384 13.74 -4.07 -1.16
C PRO A 384 14.90 -4.79 -1.86
N GLU A 385 15.04 -6.11 -1.68
CA GLU A 385 16.06 -6.93 -2.32
C GLU A 385 15.84 -7.09 -3.84
N THR A 386 14.60 -6.97 -4.30
CA THR A 386 14.28 -6.99 -5.74
C THR A 386 14.70 -5.70 -6.41
N PHE A 387 14.52 -4.55 -5.73
CA PHE A 387 15.08 -3.28 -6.19
C PHE A 387 16.61 -3.34 -6.35
N ASP A 388 17.31 -4.04 -5.44
CA ASP A 388 18.77 -4.19 -5.52
C ASP A 388 19.24 -5.02 -6.71
N ARG A 389 18.42 -5.94 -7.19
CA ARG A 389 18.73 -6.91 -8.24
C ARG A 389 18.09 -6.58 -9.59
N MET A 390 17.11 -5.69 -9.63
CA MET A 390 16.48 -5.31 -10.90
C MET A 390 17.47 -4.51 -11.73
N ALA A 391 17.85 -5.08 -12.88
CA ALA A 391 18.51 -4.32 -13.91
C ALA A 391 17.63 -3.12 -14.31
N PRO A 392 18.22 -1.98 -14.67
CA PRO A 392 17.47 -0.83 -15.19
C PRO A 392 16.48 -1.20 -16.29
N ASP A 393 16.72 -2.27 -17.03
CA ASP A 393 15.85 -2.77 -18.11
C ASP A 393 14.59 -3.46 -17.64
N GLU A 394 14.57 -4.08 -16.45
CA GLU A 394 13.36 -4.67 -15.85
C GLU A 394 12.45 -3.61 -15.22
N LEU A 395 13.03 -2.53 -14.70
CA LEU A 395 12.29 -1.32 -14.33
C LEU A 395 11.61 -0.68 -15.55
N ARG A 396 12.11 -0.97 -16.75
CA ARG A 396 11.55 -0.58 -18.04
C ARG A 396 10.34 -1.41 -18.49
N GLN A 397 9.53 -1.94 -17.62
CA GLN A 397 8.17 -2.33 -18.05
C GLN A 397 7.36 -1.05 -18.40
N ARG A 398 7.99 -0.23 -19.27
CA ARG A 398 7.47 1.05 -19.77
C ARG A 398 6.02 0.95 -20.22
N ARG A 399 5.64 -0.14 -20.89
CA ARG A 399 4.26 -0.36 -21.34
C ARG A 399 3.26 -0.48 -20.20
N LYS A 400 3.61 -1.12 -19.07
CA LYS A 400 2.69 -1.23 -17.93
C LYS A 400 2.50 0.12 -17.25
N LYS A 401 3.57 0.86 -17.00
CA LYS A 401 3.50 2.21 -16.42
C LYS A 401 2.67 3.14 -17.30
N GLN A 402 2.92 3.14 -18.61
CA GLN A 402 2.18 3.94 -19.56
C GLN A 402 0.68 3.60 -19.56
N VAL A 403 0.31 2.30 -19.62
CA VAL A 403 -1.08 1.85 -19.59
C VAL A 403 -1.76 2.23 -18.27
N LEU A 404 -1.06 2.14 -17.14
CA LEU A 404 -1.61 2.52 -15.84
C LEU A 404 -1.84 4.03 -15.75
N THR A 405 -0.90 4.86 -16.23
CA THR A 405 -1.07 6.32 -16.31
C THR A 405 -2.28 6.69 -17.17
N GLN A 406 -2.40 6.08 -18.34
CA GLN A 406 -3.52 6.31 -19.25
C GLN A 406 -4.85 5.95 -18.59
N ARG A 407 -4.94 4.78 -17.94
CA ARG A 407 -6.15 4.36 -17.24
C ARG A 407 -6.49 5.29 -16.07
N ALA A 408 -5.49 5.73 -15.31
CA ALA A 408 -5.68 6.68 -14.21
C ALA A 408 -6.17 8.02 -14.71
N THR A 409 -5.57 8.57 -15.78
CA THR A 409 -5.97 9.84 -16.41
C THR A 409 -7.39 9.73 -16.99
N GLY A 410 -7.74 8.62 -17.63
CA GLY A 410 -9.09 8.36 -18.11
C GLY A 410 -10.13 8.26 -16.99
N ARG A 411 -9.75 7.70 -15.82
CA ARG A 411 -10.61 7.72 -14.60
C ARG A 411 -10.78 9.14 -14.07
N ALA A 412 -9.68 9.91 -13.98
CA ALA A 412 -9.72 11.29 -13.54
C ALA A 412 -10.70 12.11 -14.40
N ARG A 413 -10.61 12.01 -15.72
CA ARG A 413 -11.55 12.69 -16.60
C ARG A 413 -13.00 12.31 -16.31
N ARG A 414 -13.32 11.03 -16.22
CA ARG A 414 -14.68 10.58 -15.94
C ARG A 414 -15.19 11.10 -14.58
N SER A 415 -14.34 11.14 -13.57
CA SER A 415 -14.73 11.60 -12.24
C SER A 415 -14.96 13.11 -12.16
N PHE A 416 -14.23 13.93 -12.94
CA PHE A 416 -14.43 15.37 -12.97
C PHE A 416 -15.51 15.81 -13.99
N PHE A 417 -15.56 15.18 -15.15
CA PHE A 417 -16.38 15.65 -16.27
C PHE A 417 -17.65 14.83 -16.51
N GLY A 418 -17.78 13.66 -15.87
CA GLY A 418 -18.97 12.82 -15.99
C GLY A 418 -19.37 12.57 -17.44
N ASN A 419 -20.60 12.96 -17.78
CA ASN A 419 -21.18 12.82 -19.12
C ASN A 419 -21.01 14.09 -20.00
N THR A 420 -20.00 14.91 -19.77
CA THR A 420 -19.74 16.08 -20.60
C THR A 420 -19.63 15.69 -22.07
N SER A 421 -20.44 16.29 -22.91
CA SER A 421 -20.50 15.99 -24.33
C SER A 421 -19.24 16.45 -25.06
N LYS A 422 -18.72 15.58 -25.92
CA LYS A 422 -17.58 15.91 -26.80
C LYS A 422 -17.91 17.13 -27.65
N GLY A 423 -16.98 18.09 -27.76
CA GLY A 423 -17.15 19.34 -28.49
C GLY A 423 -18.00 20.40 -27.78
N SER A 424 -18.45 20.17 -26.56
CA SER A 424 -19.08 21.20 -25.73
C SER A 424 -18.08 22.30 -25.34
N VAL A 425 -18.58 23.43 -24.84
CA VAL A 425 -17.71 24.52 -24.36
C VAL A 425 -16.79 24.05 -23.25
N ILE A 426 -17.30 23.19 -22.35
CA ILE A 426 -16.54 22.58 -21.26
C ILE A 426 -15.43 21.66 -21.81
N ASP A 427 -15.77 20.79 -22.76
CA ASP A 427 -14.82 19.87 -23.38
C ASP A 427 -13.71 20.62 -24.14
N ARG A 428 -14.06 21.68 -24.89
CA ARG A 428 -13.06 22.53 -25.55
C ARG A 428 -12.15 23.24 -24.58
N ALA A 429 -12.70 23.83 -23.50
CA ALA A 429 -11.92 24.50 -22.48
C ALA A 429 -10.93 23.55 -21.79
N PHE A 430 -11.35 22.32 -21.52
CA PHE A 430 -10.48 21.27 -21.00
C PHE A 430 -9.29 21.01 -21.96
N HIS A 431 -9.56 20.81 -23.24
CA HIS A 431 -8.50 20.57 -24.24
C HIS A 431 -7.55 21.76 -24.36
N GLU A 432 -8.08 22.98 -24.37
CA GLU A 432 -7.27 24.19 -24.39
C GLU A 432 -6.33 24.30 -23.22
N GLY A 433 -6.81 24.03 -21.98
CA GLY A 433 -5.99 24.02 -20.79
C GLY A 433 -4.92 22.93 -20.81
N PHE A 434 -5.28 21.73 -21.26
CA PHE A 434 -4.35 20.61 -21.42
C PHE A 434 -3.23 20.96 -22.43
N TYR A 435 -3.60 21.47 -23.60
CA TYR A 435 -2.64 21.79 -24.66
C TYR A 435 -1.75 22.98 -24.30
N ASP A 436 -2.31 24.03 -23.68
CA ASP A 436 -1.54 25.20 -23.24
C ASP A 436 -0.45 24.76 -22.24
N TYR A 437 -0.86 23.99 -21.22
CA TYR A 437 0.10 23.51 -20.22
C TYR A 437 1.18 22.63 -20.85
N HIS A 438 0.80 21.62 -21.64
CA HIS A 438 1.73 20.71 -22.28
C HIS A 438 2.75 21.43 -23.14
N ARG A 439 2.32 22.36 -24.01
CA ARG A 439 3.22 23.12 -24.90
C ARG A 439 4.25 23.92 -24.11
N ARG A 440 3.85 24.58 -23.02
CA ARG A 440 4.79 25.30 -22.15
C ARG A 440 5.83 24.38 -21.53
N GLN A 441 5.45 23.17 -21.11
CA GLN A 441 6.42 22.23 -20.58
C GLN A 441 7.30 21.61 -21.67
N LYS A 442 6.79 21.42 -22.88
CA LYS A 442 7.57 20.97 -24.05
C LYS A 442 8.72 21.92 -24.38
N GLU A 443 8.49 23.23 -24.28
CA GLU A 443 9.53 24.27 -24.48
C GLU A 443 10.63 24.20 -23.40
N ARG A 444 10.35 23.62 -22.24
CA ARG A 444 11.26 23.48 -21.10
C ARG A 444 11.74 22.05 -20.87
N THR A 445 11.67 21.20 -21.89
CA THR A 445 11.96 19.76 -21.75
C THR A 445 13.32 19.50 -21.13
N ASP A 446 14.38 20.17 -21.59
CA ASP A 446 15.73 19.96 -21.09
C ASP A 446 15.89 20.45 -19.64
N ASP A 447 15.37 21.64 -19.31
CA ASP A 447 15.39 22.18 -17.95
C ASP A 447 14.66 21.27 -16.95
N LEU A 448 13.51 20.72 -17.37
CA LEU A 448 12.74 19.80 -16.53
C LEU A 448 13.44 18.44 -16.36
N CYS A 449 14.05 17.91 -17.40
CA CYS A 449 14.84 16.69 -17.29
C CYS A 449 16.06 16.90 -16.39
N ASP A 450 16.75 18.03 -16.48
CA ASP A 450 17.86 18.38 -15.62
C ASP A 450 17.44 18.57 -14.16
N LEU A 451 16.27 19.16 -13.92
CA LEU A 451 15.67 19.27 -12.60
C LEU A 451 15.40 17.88 -11.98
N LEU A 452 14.78 16.98 -12.76
CA LEU A 452 14.51 15.60 -12.34
C LEU A 452 15.81 14.85 -12.05
N TRP A 453 16.81 14.94 -12.93
CA TRP A 453 18.12 14.33 -12.74
C TRP A 453 18.81 14.82 -11.48
N ARG A 454 18.87 16.12 -11.25
CA ARG A 454 19.43 16.69 -10.03
C ARG A 454 18.74 16.16 -8.80
N ARG A 455 17.39 16.17 -8.80
CA ARG A 455 16.61 15.68 -7.65
C ARG A 455 16.89 14.21 -7.31
N ILE A 456 17.04 13.36 -8.34
CA ILE A 456 17.29 11.92 -8.16
C ILE A 456 18.71 11.65 -7.63
N HIS A 457 19.72 12.43 -8.03
CA HIS A 457 21.13 12.10 -7.83
C HIS A 457 21.84 12.96 -6.80
N GLU A 458 21.47 14.22 -6.62
CA GLU A 458 22.22 15.20 -5.82
C GLU A 458 21.68 15.37 -4.41
N GLU A 459 20.43 15.04 -4.15
CA GLU A 459 19.91 15.19 -2.79
C GLU A 459 20.42 14.09 -1.87
N PRO A 460 20.91 14.48 -0.68
CA PRO A 460 21.43 13.52 0.26
C PRO A 460 20.33 12.54 0.68
N PRO A 461 20.65 11.25 0.78
CA PRO A 461 19.71 10.29 1.33
C PRO A 461 19.43 10.67 2.78
N LEU A 462 18.17 10.74 3.18
CA LEU A 462 17.85 10.70 4.59
C LEU A 462 18.38 9.42 5.19
N VAL A 463 19.15 9.57 6.26
CA VAL A 463 19.72 8.46 7.03
C VAL A 463 18.61 7.90 7.91
N ILE A 464 17.63 7.29 7.32
CA ILE A 464 16.70 6.44 8.04
C ILE A 464 16.89 5.08 7.40
N GLY A 465 17.81 4.27 7.92
CA GLY A 465 17.94 2.82 7.70
C GLY A 465 17.33 2.20 6.42
N THR A 466 17.04 2.99 5.42
CA THR A 466 16.18 2.67 4.33
C THR A 466 16.92 2.87 3.03
N HIS A 467 17.35 1.77 2.47
CA HIS A 467 17.66 1.69 1.05
C HIS A 467 16.46 2.14 0.17
N GLY A 468 15.26 2.34 0.72
CA GLY A 468 14.02 2.61 0.00
C GLY A 468 13.97 3.99 -0.68
N TYR A 469 14.41 5.05 -0.01
CA TYR A 469 14.28 6.41 -0.53
C TYR A 469 15.02 6.66 -1.84
N ARG A 470 16.29 6.34 -1.91
CA ARG A 470 17.08 6.48 -3.16
C ARG A 470 16.41 5.75 -4.32
N ARG A 471 15.71 4.66 -4.03
CA ARG A 471 15.09 3.81 -5.03
C ARG A 471 13.73 4.31 -5.48
N ALA A 472 12.92 4.87 -4.58
CA ALA A 472 11.64 5.45 -4.97
C ALA A 472 11.85 6.59 -5.98
N LEU A 473 12.81 7.49 -5.75
CA LEU A 473 13.16 8.54 -6.72
C LEU A 473 14.00 8.00 -7.90
N ALA A 474 14.88 7.03 -7.69
CA ALA A 474 15.63 6.38 -8.79
C ALA A 474 14.74 5.60 -9.76
N THR A 475 13.48 5.29 -9.39
CA THR A 475 12.49 4.71 -10.29
C THR A 475 11.84 5.73 -11.22
N ILE A 476 12.08 7.03 -11.03
CA ILE A 476 11.63 8.08 -11.96
C ILE A 476 12.36 7.87 -13.29
N ASP A 477 11.61 7.49 -14.31
CA ASP A 477 12.15 7.31 -15.66
C ASP A 477 12.15 8.65 -16.39
N VAL A 478 13.26 9.38 -16.28
CA VAL A 478 13.43 10.70 -16.90
C VAL A 478 13.30 10.61 -18.42
N GLU A 479 13.75 9.54 -19.05
CA GLU A 479 13.64 9.36 -20.50
C GLU A 479 12.19 9.10 -20.95
N ASP A 480 11.40 8.40 -20.15
CA ASP A 480 9.97 8.25 -20.41
C ASP A 480 9.24 9.59 -20.27
N ILE A 481 9.59 10.39 -19.25
CA ILE A 481 9.06 11.74 -19.08
C ILE A 481 9.48 12.63 -20.26
N ARG A 482 10.75 12.61 -20.67
CA ARG A 482 11.25 13.31 -21.85
C ARG A 482 10.46 12.92 -23.10
N THR A 483 10.24 11.63 -23.31
CA THR A 483 9.48 11.11 -24.45
C THR A 483 8.05 11.68 -24.47
N ARG A 484 7.40 11.84 -23.31
CA ARG A 484 6.07 12.42 -23.20
C ARG A 484 6.06 13.94 -23.41
N LEU A 485 7.09 14.63 -22.93
CA LEU A 485 7.24 16.08 -23.10
C LEU A 485 7.40 16.49 -24.57
N VAL A 486 8.18 15.73 -25.35
CA VAL A 486 8.46 16.07 -26.76
C VAL A 486 7.34 15.70 -27.74
N ARG A 487 6.39 14.84 -27.34
CA ARG A 487 5.25 14.46 -28.19
C ARG A 487 4.28 15.63 -28.40
N GLU A 488 3.46 15.51 -29.43
CA GLU A 488 2.35 16.44 -29.61
C GLU A 488 1.26 16.18 -28.55
N PRO A 489 0.66 17.24 -27.97
CA PRO A 489 -0.32 17.10 -26.91
C PRO A 489 -1.57 16.30 -27.32
N GLU A 490 -1.94 16.35 -28.60
CA GLU A 490 -3.06 15.58 -29.18
C GLU A 490 -2.78 14.07 -29.15
N GLU A 491 -1.55 13.67 -29.48
CA GLU A 491 -1.12 12.27 -29.41
C GLU A 491 -1.11 11.77 -27.96
N LEU A 492 -0.57 12.59 -27.06
CA LEU A 492 -0.49 12.25 -25.66
C LEU A 492 -1.88 12.10 -25.04
N LEU A 493 -2.79 13.01 -25.36
CA LEU A 493 -4.18 12.94 -24.90
C LEU A 493 -4.91 11.75 -25.51
N GLY A 494 -4.65 11.42 -26.76
CA GLY A 494 -5.21 10.24 -27.44
C GLY A 494 -4.89 8.91 -26.77
N TRP A 495 -3.86 8.87 -25.94
CA TRP A 495 -3.57 7.67 -25.14
C TRP A 495 -4.49 7.50 -23.93
N ALA A 496 -5.11 8.57 -23.47
CA ALA A 496 -5.97 8.56 -22.28
C ALA A 496 -7.47 8.45 -22.63
N TRP A 497 -7.83 8.45 -23.93
CA TRP A 497 -9.22 8.47 -24.44
C TRP A 497 -9.66 7.22 -25.14
#